data_091e8d106501a67243b545fca556f083
#
_entry.id   091e8d106501a67243b545fca556f083
#
_cell.length_a   1.000
_cell.length_b   1.000
_cell.length_c   1.000
_cell.angle_alpha   90.00
_cell.angle_beta   90.00
_cell.angle_gamma   90.00
#
_symmetry.space_group_name_H-M   'P 1'
#
loop_
_entity.id
_entity.type
_entity.pdbx_description
1 polymer ?
#
loop_
_entity_poly.entity_id
_entity_poly.type
_entity_poly.pdbx_seq_one_letter_code
_entity_poly.pdbx_strand_id
1 'polypeptide(L)'
;MKTRLCLFMLLLSLTGATLTYAQGEKKPRTIADYQPRTLKELTNLLPEAFRAALAERGVEGNKDMKQIVHGELFPSRVKVVYSGTRRPIVADKRNLILSWANQFAGSVEFYTVPYQTELLFTEGDKSYWLPVHKDLLAQDWKQGEALELCVIKFGNVRIGDEFEPVLLVEKVIP
;
A
#
# COMPACT_ATOMS: atom_id res chain seq x y z
N MET A 1 -15.73 56.87 35.13
CA MET A 1 -16.27 55.54 35.26
C MET A 1 -15.61 54.69 34.18
N LYS A 2 -14.74 53.76 34.59
CA LYS A 2 -13.95 52.88 33.65
C LYS A 2 -14.57 51.49 33.68
N THR A 3 -15.24 51.10 32.60
CA THR A 3 -15.85 49.81 32.43
C THR A 3 -14.77 48.84 31.93
N ARG A 4 -14.40 47.85 32.76
CA ARG A 4 -13.47 46.78 32.42
C ARG A 4 -14.23 45.71 31.67
N LEU A 5 -13.87 45.49 30.42
CA LEU A 5 -14.33 44.41 29.57
C LEU A 5 -13.50 43.16 29.90
N CYS A 6 -14.09 42.17 30.59
CA CYS A 6 -13.47 40.88 30.83
C CYS A 6 -13.60 40.02 29.57
N LEU A 7 -12.46 39.78 28.89
CA LEU A 7 -12.36 38.89 27.77
C LEU A 7 -12.23 37.44 28.31
N PHE A 8 -13.32 36.67 28.24
CA PHE A 8 -13.32 35.24 28.54
C PHE A 8 -12.70 34.51 27.35
N MET A 9 -11.44 34.12 27.48
CA MET A 9 -10.81 33.15 26.56
C MET A 9 -11.34 31.74 26.88
N LEU A 10 -12.24 31.25 26.03
CA LEU A 10 -12.69 29.86 26.04
C LEU A 10 -11.59 29.02 25.38
N LEU A 11 -10.73 28.39 26.18
CA LEU A 11 -9.81 27.37 25.71
C LEU A 11 -10.63 26.10 25.36
N LEU A 12 -10.94 25.92 24.08
CA LEU A 12 -11.39 24.63 23.56
C LEU A 12 -10.17 23.71 23.57
N SER A 13 -10.07 22.88 24.59
CA SER A 13 -9.18 21.73 24.60
C SER A 13 -9.75 20.68 23.62
N LEU A 14 -9.26 20.70 22.36
CA LEU A 14 -9.41 19.56 21.46
C LEU A 14 -8.60 18.40 22.06
N THR A 15 -9.28 17.55 22.82
CA THR A 15 -8.77 16.21 23.11
C THR A 15 -8.79 15.40 21.82
N GLY A 16 -7.74 15.57 21.02
CA GLY A 16 -7.45 14.69 19.91
C GLY A 16 -7.21 13.30 20.50
N ALA A 17 -8.15 12.40 20.31
CA ALA A 17 -7.92 10.99 20.55
C ALA A 17 -6.83 10.55 19.56
N THR A 18 -5.58 10.65 19.96
CA THR A 18 -4.48 9.97 19.30
C THR A 18 -4.74 8.48 19.49
N LEU A 19 -5.25 7.83 18.46
CA LEU A 19 -5.18 6.38 18.34
C LEU A 19 -3.69 6.01 18.29
N THR A 20 -3.11 5.82 19.47
CA THR A 20 -1.81 5.21 19.62
C THR A 20 -1.98 3.76 19.15
N TYR A 21 -1.70 3.50 17.89
CA TYR A 21 -1.43 2.15 17.43
C TYR A 21 -0.19 1.69 18.21
N ALA A 22 -0.41 0.86 19.23
CA ALA A 22 0.66 0.18 19.92
C ALA A 22 1.47 -0.58 18.87
N GLN A 23 2.68 -0.13 18.60
CA GLN A 23 3.68 -0.85 17.82
C GLN A 23 4.16 -2.04 18.67
N GLY A 24 3.31 -3.07 18.82
CA GLY A 24 3.79 -4.37 19.22
C GLY A 24 4.69 -4.89 18.09
N GLU A 25 5.79 -5.56 18.45
CA GLU A 25 6.64 -6.26 17.48
C GLU A 25 5.75 -7.08 16.54
N LYS A 26 5.73 -6.69 15.27
CA LYS A 26 4.87 -7.32 14.28
C LYS A 26 5.39 -8.73 14.06
N LYS A 27 4.64 -9.72 14.55
CA LYS A 27 4.99 -11.12 14.33
C LYS A 27 5.12 -11.37 12.82
N PRO A 28 6.22 -11.96 12.35
CA PRO A 28 6.38 -12.27 10.93
C PRO A 28 5.21 -13.10 10.42
N ARG A 29 4.62 -12.70 9.29
CA ARG A 29 3.54 -13.45 8.66
C ARG A 29 4.04 -14.81 8.19
N THR A 30 3.24 -15.84 8.44
CA THR A 30 3.40 -17.19 7.89
C THR A 30 2.65 -17.29 6.56
N ILE A 31 2.87 -18.34 5.77
CA ILE A 31 2.13 -18.56 4.51
C ILE A 31 0.62 -18.69 4.76
N ALA A 32 0.21 -19.24 5.90
CA ALA A 32 -1.20 -19.39 6.28
C ALA A 32 -1.95 -18.07 6.46
N ASP A 33 -1.23 -16.97 6.71
CA ASP A 33 -1.82 -15.64 6.87
C ASP A 33 -2.20 -14.99 5.53
N TYR A 34 -1.75 -15.57 4.40
CA TYR A 34 -2.04 -15.06 3.07
C TYR A 34 -3.20 -15.82 2.42
N GLN A 35 -4.28 -15.12 2.11
CA GLN A 35 -5.45 -15.71 1.48
C GLN A 35 -5.26 -15.86 -0.03
N PRO A 36 -5.69 -17.00 -0.65
CA PRO A 36 -5.66 -17.12 -2.11
C PRO A 36 -6.54 -16.04 -2.78
N ARG A 37 -5.98 -15.27 -3.71
CA ARG A 37 -6.67 -14.25 -4.49
C ARG A 37 -6.01 -14.08 -5.86
N THR A 38 -6.69 -13.40 -6.76
CA THR A 38 -6.13 -12.91 -8.02
C THR A 38 -5.61 -11.47 -7.86
N LEU A 39 -4.67 -11.06 -8.71
CA LEU A 39 -4.23 -9.66 -8.79
C LEU A 39 -5.39 -8.76 -9.22
N LYS A 40 -6.28 -9.26 -10.08
CA LYS A 40 -7.49 -8.56 -10.51
C LYS A 40 -8.44 -8.26 -9.34
N GLU A 41 -8.66 -9.24 -8.45
CA GLU A 41 -9.45 -9.03 -7.23
C GLU A 41 -8.80 -7.99 -6.33
N LEU A 42 -7.48 -8.09 -6.11
CA LEU A 42 -6.74 -7.15 -5.27
C LEU A 42 -6.77 -5.71 -5.81
N THR A 43 -6.80 -5.52 -7.14
CA THR A 43 -6.93 -4.20 -7.75
C THR A 43 -8.19 -3.49 -7.26
N ASN A 44 -9.32 -4.21 -7.21
CA ASN A 44 -10.63 -3.66 -6.86
C ASN A 44 -10.96 -3.71 -5.37
N LEU A 45 -10.14 -4.39 -4.57
CA LEU A 45 -10.41 -4.61 -3.16
C LEU A 45 -10.07 -3.36 -2.34
N LEU A 46 -11.09 -2.74 -1.76
CA LEU A 46 -10.98 -1.63 -0.82
C LEU A 46 -11.67 -2.01 0.50
N PRO A 47 -11.12 -1.61 1.66
CA PRO A 47 -11.83 -1.74 2.93
C PRO A 47 -13.19 -1.06 2.84
N GLU A 48 -14.24 -1.66 3.41
CA GLU A 48 -15.60 -1.14 3.33
C GLU A 48 -15.71 0.28 3.92
N ALA A 49 -15.08 0.50 5.08
CA ALA A 49 -15.02 1.83 5.70
C ALA A 49 -14.35 2.87 4.79
N PHE A 50 -13.35 2.46 3.99
CA PHE A 50 -12.67 3.34 3.05
C PHE A 50 -13.56 3.66 1.84
N ARG A 51 -14.27 2.66 1.33
CA ARG A 51 -15.24 2.82 0.24
C ARG A 51 -16.36 3.78 0.63
N ALA A 52 -16.93 3.59 1.81
CA ALA A 52 -17.94 4.49 2.35
C ALA A 52 -17.43 5.94 2.48
N ALA A 53 -16.24 6.13 3.05
CA ALA A 53 -15.63 7.45 3.18
C ALA A 53 -15.30 8.11 1.83
N LEU A 54 -14.92 7.34 0.83
CA LEU A 54 -14.70 7.84 -0.54
C LEU A 54 -16.00 8.28 -1.19
N ALA A 55 -17.07 7.49 -1.05
CA ALA A 55 -18.39 7.80 -1.59
C ALA A 55 -18.96 9.06 -0.92
N GLU A 56 -18.87 9.18 0.40
CA GLU A 56 -19.34 10.34 1.18
C GLU A 56 -18.62 11.64 0.77
N ARG A 57 -17.32 11.57 0.48
CA ARG A 57 -16.51 12.73 0.10
C ARG A 57 -16.59 13.07 -1.39
N GLY A 58 -17.34 12.34 -2.19
CA GLY A 58 -17.41 12.53 -3.63
C GLY A 58 -16.07 12.29 -4.36
N VAL A 59 -15.22 11.45 -3.80
CA VAL A 59 -13.83 11.29 -4.25
C VAL A 59 -13.72 10.35 -5.46
N GLU A 60 -14.74 9.54 -5.74
CA GLU A 60 -14.85 8.74 -6.96
C GLU A 60 -15.05 9.67 -8.17
N GLY A 61 -14.03 10.21 -8.72
CA GLY A 61 -14.07 11.17 -9.83
C GLY A 61 -13.23 12.40 -9.60
N ASN A 62 -12.66 12.55 -8.41
CA ASN A 62 -11.71 13.62 -8.17
C ASN A 62 -10.40 13.34 -8.93
N LYS A 63 -10.22 14.03 -10.07
CA LYS A 63 -9.03 13.91 -10.92
C LYS A 63 -7.76 14.38 -10.22
N ASP A 64 -7.87 15.16 -9.16
CA ASP A 64 -6.73 15.67 -8.38
C ASP A 64 -6.20 14.65 -7.37
N MET A 65 -6.96 13.58 -7.10
CA MET A 65 -6.51 12.52 -6.21
C MET A 65 -5.43 11.68 -6.89
N LYS A 66 -4.20 11.77 -6.37
CA LYS A 66 -3.04 11.06 -6.92
C LYS A 66 -2.79 9.71 -6.27
N GLN A 67 -3.21 9.53 -5.02
CA GLN A 67 -2.96 8.30 -4.27
C GLN A 67 -4.02 8.02 -3.22
N ILE A 68 -4.23 6.75 -2.93
CA ILE A 68 -5.07 6.24 -1.84
C ILE A 68 -4.19 5.34 -0.98
N VAL A 69 -3.91 5.75 0.26
CA VAL A 69 -3.06 5.00 1.19
C VAL A 69 -3.95 4.28 2.19
N HIS A 70 -3.84 2.96 2.30
CA HIS A 70 -4.61 2.20 3.30
C HIS A 70 -3.76 1.35 4.24
N GLY A 71 -2.47 1.25 4.01
CA GLY A 71 -1.58 0.45 4.83
C GLY A 71 -1.50 -1.01 4.39
N GLU A 72 -0.87 -1.83 5.22
CA GLU A 72 -0.64 -3.25 4.93
C GLU A 72 -1.92 -4.06 5.07
N LEU A 73 -2.68 -4.14 4.00
CA LEU A 73 -3.96 -4.85 3.97
C LEU A 73 -3.95 -6.03 3.02
N PHE A 74 -4.92 -6.89 3.23
CA PHE A 74 -5.22 -8.02 2.35
C PHE A 74 -3.99 -8.89 2.02
N PRO A 75 -3.28 -9.46 3.02
CA PRO A 75 -2.24 -10.44 2.74
C PRO A 75 -2.79 -11.53 1.81
N SER A 76 -2.17 -11.74 0.66
CA SER A 76 -2.73 -12.58 -0.38
C SER A 76 -1.67 -13.41 -1.08
N ARG A 77 -2.04 -14.65 -1.44
CA ARG A 77 -1.27 -15.50 -2.34
C ARG A 77 -1.83 -15.35 -3.74
N VAL A 78 -0.96 -15.03 -4.69
CA VAL A 78 -1.35 -14.83 -6.09
C VAL A 78 -0.52 -15.71 -7.00
N LYS A 79 -1.15 -16.33 -8.00
CA LYS A 79 -0.47 -17.13 -9.02
C LYS A 79 -0.23 -16.27 -10.25
N VAL A 80 1.02 -16.14 -10.65
CA VAL A 80 1.45 -15.25 -11.73
C VAL A 80 2.54 -15.91 -12.58
N VAL A 81 2.81 -15.31 -13.74
CA VAL A 81 3.94 -15.68 -14.58
C VAL A 81 4.92 -14.52 -14.64
N TYR A 82 6.20 -14.78 -14.41
CA TYR A 82 7.23 -13.75 -14.51
C TYR A 82 7.53 -13.45 -15.99
N SER A 83 7.50 -12.17 -16.37
CA SER A 83 7.73 -11.76 -17.76
C SER A 83 9.20 -11.64 -18.17
N GLY A 84 10.13 -11.78 -17.24
CA GLY A 84 11.56 -11.54 -17.48
C GLY A 84 11.97 -10.07 -17.44
N THR A 85 11.04 -9.14 -17.12
CA THR A 85 11.29 -7.71 -17.18
C THR A 85 11.33 -7.08 -15.77
N ARG A 86 12.29 -6.17 -15.58
CA ARG A 86 12.46 -5.42 -14.31
C ARG A 86 12.72 -3.95 -14.59
N ARG A 87 12.36 -3.09 -13.64
CA ARG A 87 12.65 -1.65 -13.66
C ARG A 87 12.84 -1.09 -12.25
N PRO A 88 13.45 0.09 -12.07
CA PRO A 88 13.35 0.82 -10.81
C PRO A 88 11.89 1.11 -10.47
N ILE A 89 11.55 1.12 -9.18
CA ILE A 89 10.21 1.48 -8.73
C ILE A 89 9.84 2.90 -9.19
N VAL A 90 8.66 3.07 -9.77
CA VAL A 90 8.19 4.40 -10.20
C VAL A 90 7.95 5.32 -9.00
N ALA A 91 8.17 6.63 -9.22
CA ALA A 91 8.15 7.64 -8.16
C ALA A 91 6.83 7.64 -7.37
N ASP A 92 5.68 7.51 -8.04
CA ASP A 92 4.37 7.57 -7.40
C ASP A 92 4.16 6.40 -6.44
N LYS A 93 4.54 5.18 -6.81
CA LYS A 93 4.46 4.02 -5.91
C LYS A 93 5.41 4.15 -4.73
N ARG A 94 6.65 4.63 -4.99
CA ARG A 94 7.62 4.92 -3.92
C ARG A 94 7.08 5.96 -2.95
N ASN A 95 6.49 7.05 -3.43
CA ASN A 95 5.92 8.11 -2.61
C ASN A 95 4.75 7.62 -1.77
N LEU A 96 3.91 6.71 -2.29
CA LEU A 96 2.85 6.08 -1.51
C LEU A 96 3.42 5.25 -0.36
N ILE A 97 4.45 4.42 -0.61
CA ILE A 97 5.13 3.62 0.42
C ILE A 97 5.76 4.53 1.47
N LEU A 98 6.41 5.63 1.05
CA LEU A 98 6.98 6.64 1.94
C LEU A 98 5.91 7.31 2.81
N SER A 99 4.79 7.71 2.22
CA SER A 99 3.68 8.35 2.94
C SER A 99 3.11 7.45 4.02
N TRP A 100 2.93 6.17 3.70
CA TRP A 100 2.47 5.19 4.67
C TRP A 100 3.51 4.94 5.78
N ALA A 101 4.78 4.76 5.43
CA ALA A 101 5.86 4.50 6.39
C ALA A 101 6.04 5.66 7.37
N ASN A 102 5.96 6.90 6.89
CA ASN A 102 6.01 8.10 7.74
C ASN A 102 4.86 8.18 8.73
N GLN A 103 3.66 7.74 8.36
CA GLN A 103 2.48 7.85 9.20
C GLN A 103 2.35 6.71 10.21
N PHE A 104 2.75 5.49 9.84
CA PHE A 104 2.36 4.28 10.57
C PHE A 104 3.52 3.37 10.97
N ALA A 105 4.68 3.44 10.32
CA ALA A 105 5.73 2.45 10.53
C ALA A 105 6.86 2.90 11.47
N GLY A 106 6.93 4.18 11.80
CA GLY A 106 8.00 4.74 12.64
C GLY A 106 9.41 4.67 12.02
N SER A 107 9.60 3.92 10.92
CA SER A 107 10.85 3.83 10.16
C SER A 107 10.57 3.74 8.66
N VAL A 108 10.91 4.81 7.96
CA VAL A 108 10.81 4.91 6.51
C VAL A 108 11.74 3.91 5.81
N GLU A 109 12.91 3.70 6.35
CA GLU A 109 13.96 2.86 5.76
C GLU A 109 13.54 1.40 5.67
N PHE A 110 12.76 0.92 6.64
CA PHE A 110 12.29 -0.46 6.68
C PHE A 110 11.46 -0.85 5.45
N TYR A 111 10.77 0.10 4.83
CA TYR A 111 9.94 -0.17 3.64
C TYR A 111 10.57 0.33 2.34
N THR A 112 11.37 1.39 2.38
CA THR A 112 11.89 1.99 1.15
C THR A 112 13.18 1.34 0.65
N VAL A 113 14.04 0.90 1.57
CA VAL A 113 15.30 0.23 1.20
C VAL A 113 15.07 -1.14 0.55
N PRO A 114 14.15 -1.99 1.05
CA PRO A 114 13.94 -3.29 0.44
C PRO A 114 13.16 -3.28 -0.88
N TYR A 115 12.35 -2.25 -1.17
CA TYR A 115 11.44 -2.21 -2.32
C TYR A 115 11.84 -1.14 -3.34
N GLN A 116 13.02 -1.28 -3.94
CA GLN A 116 13.54 -0.33 -4.95
C GLN A 116 13.32 -0.79 -6.39
N THR A 117 12.90 -2.02 -6.60
CA THR A 117 12.76 -2.64 -7.92
C THR A 117 11.36 -3.21 -8.10
N GLU A 118 10.78 -2.98 -9.26
CA GLU A 118 9.56 -3.65 -9.71
C GLU A 118 9.90 -4.72 -10.74
N LEU A 119 9.20 -5.86 -10.63
CA LEU A 119 9.20 -6.90 -11.65
C LEU A 119 7.83 -6.93 -12.33
N LEU A 120 7.83 -7.25 -13.62
CA LEU A 120 6.62 -7.41 -14.41
C LEU A 120 6.12 -8.85 -14.33
N PHE A 121 4.89 -9.01 -13.85
CA PHE A 121 4.20 -10.30 -13.80
C PHE A 121 2.93 -10.24 -14.63
N THR A 122 2.49 -11.37 -15.12
CA THR A 122 1.22 -11.52 -15.85
C THR A 122 0.28 -12.45 -15.10
N GLU A 123 -1.01 -12.13 -15.14
CA GLU A 123 -2.12 -12.97 -14.68
C GLU A 123 -3.19 -12.94 -15.76
N GLY A 124 -3.34 -14.06 -16.47
CA GLY A 124 -4.17 -14.10 -17.68
C GLY A 124 -3.63 -13.17 -18.76
N ASP A 125 -4.46 -12.26 -19.26
CA ASP A 125 -4.14 -11.26 -20.30
C ASP A 125 -3.60 -9.93 -19.74
N LYS A 126 -3.50 -9.79 -18.41
CA LYS A 126 -3.08 -8.54 -17.76
C LYS A 126 -1.66 -8.63 -17.21
N SER A 127 -0.99 -7.49 -17.26
CA SER A 127 0.38 -7.31 -16.72
C SER A 127 0.36 -6.35 -15.53
N TYR A 128 1.18 -6.65 -14.52
CA TYR A 128 1.27 -5.90 -13.28
C TYR A 128 2.72 -5.66 -12.90
N TRP A 129 3.09 -4.41 -12.67
CA TRP A 129 4.37 -4.05 -12.09
C TRP A 129 4.28 -4.11 -10.56
N LEU A 130 4.96 -5.07 -9.96
CA LEU A 130 4.94 -5.29 -8.51
C LEU A 130 6.30 -4.95 -7.91
N PRO A 131 6.36 -4.06 -6.88
CA PRO A 131 7.56 -3.87 -6.08
C PRO A 131 7.92 -5.17 -5.34
N VAL A 132 9.16 -5.60 -5.48
CA VAL A 132 9.65 -6.87 -4.94
C VAL A 132 10.72 -6.61 -3.89
N HIS A 133 10.64 -7.34 -2.76
CA HIS A 133 11.65 -7.28 -1.72
C HIS A 133 13.03 -7.66 -2.28
N LYS A 134 14.06 -6.88 -1.94
CA LYS A 134 15.43 -7.04 -2.50
C LYS A 134 16.00 -8.45 -2.35
N ASP A 135 15.69 -9.15 -1.25
CA ASP A 135 16.18 -10.49 -0.98
C ASP A 135 15.63 -11.53 -1.96
N LEU A 136 14.50 -11.23 -2.61
CA LEU A 136 13.90 -12.08 -3.65
C LEU A 136 14.54 -11.85 -5.02
N LEU A 137 15.21 -10.70 -5.22
CA LEU A 137 15.86 -10.38 -6.51
C LEU A 137 17.11 -11.23 -6.79
N ALA A 138 17.63 -11.91 -5.77
CA ALA A 138 18.74 -12.87 -5.91
C ALA A 138 18.30 -14.22 -6.49
N GLN A 139 16.99 -14.47 -6.58
CA GLN A 139 16.45 -15.69 -7.16
C GLN A 139 16.54 -15.62 -8.69
N ASP A 140 17.01 -16.68 -9.32
CA ASP A 140 17.20 -16.76 -10.77
C ASP A 140 15.90 -17.17 -11.47
N TRP A 141 14.86 -16.33 -11.38
CA TRP A 141 13.59 -16.60 -12.06
C TRP A 141 13.73 -16.44 -13.57
N LYS A 142 13.19 -17.41 -14.28
CA LYS A 142 13.23 -17.41 -15.73
C LYS A 142 11.97 -16.77 -16.32
N GLN A 143 12.14 -16.12 -17.45
CA GLN A 143 11.00 -15.64 -18.22
C GLN A 143 10.03 -16.77 -18.52
N GLY A 144 8.74 -16.54 -18.28
CA GLY A 144 7.68 -17.55 -18.45
C GLY A 144 7.51 -18.48 -17.25
N GLU A 145 8.30 -18.33 -16.19
CA GLU A 145 8.17 -19.12 -14.97
C GLU A 145 6.88 -18.79 -14.22
N ALA A 146 6.11 -19.83 -13.88
CA ALA A 146 4.92 -19.71 -13.04
C ALA A 146 5.32 -19.67 -11.56
N LEU A 147 4.87 -18.66 -10.85
CA LEU A 147 5.21 -18.41 -9.45
C LEU A 147 3.95 -18.23 -8.61
N GLU A 148 4.03 -18.60 -7.33
CA GLU A 148 3.04 -18.21 -6.33
C GLU A 148 3.68 -17.20 -5.37
N LEU A 149 3.16 -15.96 -5.37
CA LEU A 149 3.69 -14.84 -4.61
C LEU A 149 2.83 -14.56 -3.38
N CYS A 150 3.47 -14.27 -2.25
CA CYS A 150 2.85 -13.64 -1.09
C CYS A 150 2.94 -12.13 -1.24
N VAL A 151 1.81 -11.45 -1.36
CA VAL A 151 1.73 -10.01 -1.56
C VAL A 151 0.88 -9.34 -0.48
N ILE A 152 1.18 -8.08 -0.20
CA ILE A 152 0.34 -7.20 0.62
C ILE A 152 -0.04 -5.94 -0.15
N LYS A 153 -1.27 -5.46 0.04
CA LYS A 153 -1.75 -4.23 -0.58
C LYS A 153 -1.49 -3.04 0.33
N PHE A 154 -0.81 -2.02 -0.21
CA PHE A 154 -0.50 -0.76 0.49
C PHE A 154 -1.43 0.37 0.11
N GLY A 155 -1.95 0.37 -1.09
CA GLY A 155 -2.79 1.42 -1.59
C GLY A 155 -2.97 1.36 -3.09
N ASN A 156 -3.38 2.48 -3.65
CA ASN A 156 -3.48 2.68 -5.08
C ASN A 156 -2.83 4.01 -5.45
N VAL A 157 -2.17 4.08 -6.60
CA VAL A 157 -1.64 5.30 -7.19
C VAL A 157 -2.29 5.55 -8.54
N ARG A 158 -2.50 6.81 -8.88
CA ARG A 158 -2.98 7.19 -10.20
C ARG A 158 -1.80 7.28 -11.16
N ILE A 159 -1.84 6.48 -12.22
CA ILE A 159 -0.89 6.51 -13.32
C ILE A 159 -1.71 6.80 -14.59
N GLY A 160 -1.54 8.00 -15.15
CA GLY A 160 -2.47 8.49 -16.18
C GLY A 160 -3.88 8.66 -15.64
N ASP A 161 -4.86 8.04 -16.29
CA ASP A 161 -6.28 8.12 -15.90
C ASP A 161 -6.73 6.95 -15.00
N GLU A 162 -5.88 5.96 -14.75
CA GLU A 162 -6.22 4.75 -14.00
C GLU A 162 -5.55 4.72 -12.61
N PHE A 163 -6.22 4.03 -11.68
CA PHE A 163 -5.64 3.70 -10.39
C PHE A 163 -4.99 2.30 -10.44
N GLU A 164 -3.66 2.26 -10.27
CA GLU A 164 -2.93 1.01 -10.13
C GLU A 164 -2.74 0.64 -8.65
N PRO A 165 -2.90 -0.65 -8.28
CA PRO A 165 -2.63 -1.09 -6.93
C PRO A 165 -1.12 -1.08 -6.65
N VAL A 166 -0.75 -0.74 -5.43
CA VAL A 166 0.60 -0.93 -4.90
C VAL A 166 0.60 -2.19 -4.05
N LEU A 167 1.10 -3.27 -4.63
CA LEU A 167 1.17 -4.60 -4.03
C LEU A 167 2.64 -4.96 -3.81
N LEU A 168 3.08 -5.06 -2.56
CA LEU A 168 4.45 -5.44 -2.23
C LEU A 168 4.58 -6.97 -2.21
N VAL A 169 5.56 -7.50 -2.93
CA VAL A 169 5.91 -8.93 -2.90
C VAL A 169 6.85 -9.18 -1.73
N GLU A 170 6.38 -9.90 -0.71
CA GLU A 170 7.14 -10.20 0.50
C GLU A 170 7.85 -11.55 0.44
N LYS A 171 7.24 -12.55 -0.23
CA LYS A 171 7.75 -13.92 -0.30
C LYS A 171 7.33 -14.57 -1.62
N VAL A 172 8.06 -15.62 -1.98
CA VAL A 172 7.69 -16.58 -3.02
C VAL A 172 7.48 -17.92 -2.37
N ILE A 173 6.43 -18.62 -2.77
CA ILE A 173 6.15 -19.98 -2.32
C ILE A 173 6.86 -20.92 -3.29
N PRO A 174 7.72 -21.82 -2.79
CA PRO A 174 8.42 -22.80 -3.61
C PRO A 174 7.50 -23.73 -4.39
#